data_6a1247d949a46321cfe72357865085e1
#
_entry.id   6a1247d949a46321cfe72357865085e1
#
_cell.length_a   1.000
_cell.length_b   1.000
_cell.length_c   1.000
_cell.angle_alpha   90.00
_cell.angle_beta   90.00
_cell.angle_gamma   90.00
#
_symmetry.space_group_name_H-M   'P 1'
#
loop_
_entity.id
_entity.type
_entity.pdbx_description
1 polymer ?
#
loop_
_entity_poly.entity_id
_entity_poly.type
_entity_poly.pdbx_seq_one_letter_code
_entity_poly.pdbx_strand_id
1 'polypeptide(L)'
;MENYILPRRQAITVFFVFAFGYFLSCLLRAITATLSPVLTLEFELMAADLGLLAGGYFLGFASMQIPLGYLLDKFGPKKIVSSFLLIAFIGTVSFALAQNFSGLLVSRILIGVGVSACLMAPLTGYRIWFAENQQQRANSWMLMIASLGFLSSTLPIQLLLPAFGWRWIFGGIAALILISIFLMLAFIPKWDHQKNESLDNQTSKGSLADVWKNKFFISVIPMGLFNYGGLMAIQTLWAGPWMVRVAGYTPIESATGLFWINITMLISFFLWGYFLPKITNLGFSALKILKLGLPVSFLIMLMIIILGSKAGAF
;
A
#
# COMPACT_ATOMS: atom_id res chain seq x y z
N MET A 1 5.19 28.78 -21.22
CA MET A 1 5.57 27.35 -21.18
C MET A 1 4.28 26.55 -21.23
N GLU A 2 3.97 25.90 -22.36
CA GLU A 2 2.80 25.05 -22.45
C GLU A 2 3.06 23.77 -21.64
N ASN A 3 2.49 23.70 -20.44
CA ASN A 3 2.41 22.46 -19.70
C ASN A 3 1.66 21.46 -20.57
N TYR A 4 2.29 20.34 -20.93
CA TYR A 4 1.63 19.26 -21.66
C TYR A 4 0.66 18.54 -20.71
N ILE A 5 -0.44 19.21 -20.46
CA ILE A 5 -1.54 18.64 -19.67
C ILE A 5 -2.32 17.70 -20.57
N LEU A 6 -2.49 16.46 -20.13
CA LEU A 6 -3.27 15.48 -20.88
C LEU A 6 -4.73 15.94 -21.05
N PRO A 7 -5.35 15.69 -22.21
CA PRO A 7 -6.78 15.83 -22.36
C PRO A 7 -7.53 15.02 -21.29
N ARG A 8 -8.66 15.55 -20.81
CA ARG A 8 -9.41 14.97 -19.69
C ARG A 8 -9.65 13.46 -19.82
N ARG A 9 -10.00 12.98 -21.02
CA ARG A 9 -10.23 11.54 -21.25
C ARG A 9 -8.96 10.71 -21.04
N GLN A 10 -7.83 11.18 -21.56
CA GLN A 10 -6.55 10.47 -21.37
C GLN A 10 -6.07 10.52 -19.92
N ALA A 11 -6.25 11.66 -19.24
CA ALA A 11 -5.92 11.78 -17.82
C ALA A 11 -6.73 10.80 -16.96
N ILE A 12 -8.01 10.65 -17.24
CA ILE A 12 -8.87 9.65 -16.56
C ILE A 12 -8.38 8.22 -16.84
N THR A 13 -8.07 7.89 -18.08
CA THR A 13 -7.54 6.56 -18.44
C THR A 13 -6.22 6.27 -17.73
N VAL A 14 -5.28 7.22 -17.76
CA VAL A 14 -3.98 7.09 -17.06
C VAL A 14 -4.18 6.91 -15.56
N PHE A 15 -5.11 7.66 -14.95
CA PHE A 15 -5.45 7.52 -13.54
C PHE A 15 -5.92 6.09 -13.24
N PHE A 16 -6.92 5.56 -13.96
CA PHE A 16 -7.48 4.23 -13.69
C PHE A 16 -6.47 3.11 -13.93
N VAL A 17 -5.60 3.24 -14.92
CA VAL A 17 -4.54 2.26 -15.19
C VAL A 17 -3.56 2.20 -14.01
N PHE A 18 -3.10 3.35 -13.50
CA PHE A 18 -2.25 3.38 -12.32
C PHE A 18 -2.99 2.92 -11.06
N ALA A 19 -4.24 3.33 -10.89
CA ALA A 19 -5.08 2.96 -9.76
C ALA A 19 -5.28 1.43 -9.67
N PHE A 20 -5.45 0.76 -10.81
CA PHE A 20 -5.55 -0.69 -10.87
C PHE A 20 -4.26 -1.40 -10.40
N GLY A 21 -3.08 -0.93 -10.83
CA GLY A 21 -1.80 -1.45 -10.34
C GLY A 21 -1.62 -1.22 -8.83
N TYR A 22 -2.02 -0.04 -8.33
CA TYR A 22 -1.94 0.27 -6.91
C TYR A 22 -2.95 -0.53 -6.07
N PHE A 23 -4.14 -0.76 -6.58
CA PHE A 23 -5.13 -1.68 -5.98
C PHE A 23 -4.52 -3.07 -5.76
N LEU A 24 -3.88 -3.65 -6.78
CA LEU A 24 -3.23 -4.96 -6.68
C LEU A 24 -2.07 -4.95 -5.67
N SER A 25 -1.29 -3.86 -5.61
CA SER A 25 -0.24 -3.67 -4.61
C SER A 25 -0.80 -3.72 -3.18
N CYS A 26 -1.90 -3.03 -2.92
CA CYS A 26 -2.52 -2.99 -1.59
C CYS A 26 -3.20 -4.32 -1.23
N LEU A 27 -3.83 -5.00 -2.19
CA LEU A 27 -4.37 -6.34 -2.01
C LEU A 27 -3.26 -7.33 -1.62
N LEU A 28 -2.16 -7.38 -2.37
CA LEU A 28 -1.02 -8.26 -2.08
C LEU A 28 -0.33 -7.94 -0.76
N ARG A 29 -0.37 -6.69 -0.32
CA ARG A 29 0.19 -6.26 0.96
C ARG A 29 -0.54 -6.90 2.14
N ALA A 30 -1.86 -6.92 2.13
CA ALA A 30 -2.68 -7.31 3.26
C ALA A 30 -3.19 -8.76 3.21
N ILE A 31 -3.13 -9.43 2.06
CA ILE A 31 -3.72 -10.78 1.86
C ILE A 31 -3.16 -11.83 2.85
N THR A 32 -1.94 -11.64 3.36
CA THR A 32 -1.31 -12.57 4.31
C THR A 32 -2.10 -12.70 5.61
N ALA A 33 -2.74 -11.64 6.07
CA ALA A 33 -3.57 -11.67 7.28
C ALA A 33 -4.73 -12.67 7.13
N THR A 34 -5.39 -12.67 5.98
CA THR A 34 -6.51 -13.57 5.67
C THR A 34 -6.04 -15.01 5.43
N LEU A 35 -4.88 -15.18 4.81
CA LEU A 35 -4.31 -16.49 4.50
C LEU A 35 -3.57 -17.13 5.67
N SER A 36 -3.27 -16.37 6.72
CA SER A 36 -2.45 -16.87 7.84
C SER A 36 -2.93 -18.19 8.44
N PRO A 37 -4.25 -18.46 8.64
CA PRO A 37 -4.69 -19.74 9.20
C PRO A 37 -4.38 -20.93 8.27
N VAL A 38 -4.63 -20.78 6.97
CA VAL A 38 -4.42 -21.83 5.98
C VAL A 38 -2.94 -22.13 5.80
N LEU A 39 -2.11 -21.08 5.68
CA LEU A 39 -0.65 -21.23 5.54
C LEU A 39 -0.03 -21.83 6.81
N THR A 40 -0.52 -21.44 8.00
CA THR A 40 -0.06 -22.01 9.28
C THR A 40 -0.34 -23.51 9.33
N LEU A 41 -1.51 -23.96 8.90
CA LEU A 41 -1.86 -25.38 8.90
C LEU A 41 -1.07 -26.18 7.85
N GLU A 42 -0.89 -25.63 6.66
CA GLU A 42 -0.24 -26.37 5.55
C GLU A 42 1.28 -26.47 5.72
N PHE A 43 1.93 -25.44 6.24
CA PHE A 43 3.38 -25.36 6.38
C PHE A 43 3.86 -25.44 7.84
N GLU A 44 2.98 -25.73 8.78
CA GLU A 44 3.27 -25.82 10.23
C GLU A 44 3.98 -24.56 10.79
N LEU A 45 3.52 -23.35 10.32
CA LEU A 45 4.20 -22.10 10.61
C LEU A 45 3.97 -21.66 12.06
N MET A 46 5.05 -21.19 12.68
CA MET A 46 4.97 -20.48 13.95
C MET A 46 4.65 -18.97 13.74
N ALA A 47 4.34 -18.28 14.84
CA ALA A 47 4.07 -16.83 14.78
C ALA A 47 5.28 -16.03 14.24
N ALA A 48 6.50 -16.49 14.52
CA ALA A 48 7.74 -15.90 14.00
C ALA A 48 7.80 -16.00 12.46
N ASP A 49 7.41 -17.15 11.88
CA ASP A 49 7.41 -17.35 10.44
C ASP A 49 6.41 -16.45 9.72
N LEU A 50 5.20 -16.30 10.30
CA LEU A 50 4.22 -15.34 9.79
C LEU A 50 4.76 -13.90 9.84
N GLY A 51 5.46 -13.54 10.91
CA GLY A 51 6.16 -12.27 11.02
C GLY A 51 7.22 -12.09 9.94
N LEU A 52 8.01 -13.12 9.66
CA LEU A 52 9.00 -13.12 8.58
C LEU A 52 8.37 -13.01 7.19
N LEU A 53 7.25 -13.68 6.93
CA LEU A 53 6.52 -13.56 5.65
C LEU A 53 6.02 -12.13 5.41
N ALA A 54 5.45 -11.49 6.42
CA ALA A 54 5.05 -10.09 6.32
C ALA A 54 6.27 -9.17 6.22
N GLY A 55 7.27 -9.38 7.08
CA GLY A 55 8.53 -8.64 7.08
C GLY A 55 9.28 -8.74 5.75
N GLY A 56 9.32 -9.90 5.12
CA GLY A 56 9.92 -10.12 3.81
C GLY A 56 9.30 -9.24 2.72
N TYR A 57 7.97 -9.12 2.70
CA TYR A 57 7.29 -8.19 1.80
C TYR A 57 7.74 -6.75 2.03
N PHE A 58 7.73 -6.28 3.28
CA PHE A 58 8.12 -4.90 3.59
C PHE A 58 9.61 -4.65 3.38
N LEU A 59 10.48 -5.64 3.61
CA LEU A 59 11.90 -5.56 3.31
C LEU A 59 12.12 -5.35 1.80
N GLY A 60 11.50 -6.17 0.95
CA GLY A 60 11.55 -6.01 -0.51
C GLY A 60 11.00 -4.66 -0.96
N PHE A 61 9.86 -4.23 -0.41
CA PHE A 61 9.24 -2.95 -0.71
C PHE A 61 10.15 -1.76 -0.30
N ALA A 62 10.67 -1.77 0.92
CA ALA A 62 11.46 -0.68 1.47
C ALA A 62 12.85 -0.55 0.80
N SER A 63 13.49 -1.67 0.46
CA SER A 63 14.80 -1.67 -0.20
C SER A 63 14.80 -0.92 -1.54
N MET A 64 13.64 -0.86 -2.21
CA MET A 64 13.50 -0.19 -3.50
C MET A 64 13.10 1.29 -3.39
N GLN A 65 12.68 1.81 -2.24
CA GLN A 65 12.17 3.19 -2.15
C GLN A 65 13.21 4.24 -2.55
N ILE A 66 14.48 4.08 -2.13
CA ILE A 66 15.55 5.03 -2.48
C ILE A 66 15.97 4.90 -3.96
N PRO A 67 16.32 3.69 -4.48
CA PRO A 67 16.66 3.51 -5.89
C PRO A 67 15.52 3.90 -6.83
N LEU A 68 14.27 3.70 -6.41
CA LEU A 68 13.09 3.93 -7.22
C LEU A 68 12.95 5.40 -7.66
N GLY A 69 13.26 6.36 -6.78
CA GLY A 69 13.25 7.78 -7.13
C GLY A 69 14.16 8.06 -8.33
N TYR A 70 15.42 7.65 -8.25
CA TYR A 70 16.38 7.79 -9.36
C TYR A 70 15.92 7.08 -10.65
N LEU A 71 15.39 5.86 -10.52
CA LEU A 71 14.92 5.09 -11.67
C LEU A 71 13.72 5.75 -12.35
N LEU A 72 12.78 6.31 -11.58
CA LEU A 72 11.62 7.01 -12.12
C LEU A 72 12.01 8.28 -12.86
N ASP A 73 12.96 9.06 -12.32
CA ASP A 73 13.45 10.27 -12.95
C ASP A 73 14.19 9.95 -14.25
N LYS A 74 15.00 8.88 -14.27
CA LYS A 74 15.80 8.48 -15.41
C LYS A 74 15.02 7.77 -16.52
N PHE A 75 14.13 6.85 -16.17
CA PHE A 75 13.47 5.96 -17.16
C PHE A 75 11.96 6.24 -17.32
N GLY A 76 11.42 7.04 -16.43
CA GLY A 76 10.00 7.40 -16.39
C GLY A 76 9.06 6.34 -15.84
N PRO A 77 7.84 6.77 -15.42
CA PRO A 77 6.91 5.91 -14.70
C PRO A 77 6.44 4.69 -15.50
N LYS A 78 6.22 4.82 -16.81
CA LYS A 78 5.74 3.73 -17.67
C LYS A 78 6.67 2.52 -17.66
N LYS A 79 7.96 2.73 -17.93
CA LYS A 79 8.95 1.65 -17.99
C LYS A 79 9.17 1.02 -16.63
N ILE A 80 9.33 1.85 -15.61
CA ILE A 80 9.65 1.39 -14.26
C ILE A 80 8.50 0.60 -13.67
N VAL A 81 7.26 1.13 -13.67
CA VAL A 81 6.14 0.39 -13.08
C VAL A 81 5.87 -0.93 -13.80
N SER A 82 6.00 -0.98 -15.14
CA SER A 82 5.80 -2.21 -15.89
C SER A 82 6.89 -3.26 -15.60
N SER A 83 8.17 -2.85 -15.51
CA SER A 83 9.26 -3.75 -15.15
C SER A 83 9.14 -4.27 -13.73
N PHE A 84 8.75 -3.42 -12.79
CA PHE A 84 8.54 -3.79 -11.41
C PHE A 84 7.33 -4.72 -11.25
N LEU A 85 6.22 -4.45 -11.92
CA LEU A 85 5.07 -5.36 -11.94
C LEU A 85 5.41 -6.73 -12.55
N LEU A 86 6.36 -6.82 -13.48
CA LEU A 86 6.86 -8.11 -13.97
C LEU A 86 7.56 -8.90 -12.86
N ILE A 87 8.34 -8.23 -12.01
CA ILE A 87 8.92 -8.87 -10.80
C ILE A 87 7.81 -9.31 -9.85
N ALA A 88 6.78 -8.47 -9.64
CA ALA A 88 5.62 -8.85 -8.83
C ALA A 88 4.88 -10.06 -9.39
N PHE A 89 4.72 -10.15 -10.71
CA PHE A 89 4.14 -11.30 -11.39
C PHE A 89 4.93 -12.58 -11.10
N ILE A 90 6.26 -12.55 -11.32
CA ILE A 90 7.13 -13.68 -11.02
C ILE A 90 7.02 -14.07 -9.54
N GLY A 91 7.08 -13.12 -8.63
CA GLY A 91 6.92 -13.36 -7.20
C GLY A 91 5.55 -13.96 -6.85
N THR A 92 4.46 -13.49 -7.49
CA THR A 92 3.10 -13.98 -7.24
C THR A 92 2.92 -15.42 -7.75
N VAL A 93 3.46 -15.74 -8.92
CA VAL A 93 3.49 -17.11 -9.46
C VAL A 93 4.36 -18.02 -8.58
N SER A 94 5.54 -17.56 -8.18
CA SER A 94 6.42 -18.32 -7.27
C SER A 94 5.76 -18.60 -5.93
N PHE A 95 4.98 -17.65 -5.41
CA PHE A 95 4.21 -17.85 -4.18
C PHE A 95 3.16 -18.95 -4.36
N ALA A 96 2.40 -18.94 -5.47
CA ALA A 96 1.40 -19.96 -5.75
C ALA A 96 2.00 -21.38 -5.88
N LEU A 97 3.24 -21.47 -6.37
CA LEU A 97 3.96 -22.73 -6.58
C LEU A 97 4.83 -23.16 -5.39
N ALA A 98 4.88 -22.35 -4.31
CA ALA A 98 5.73 -22.63 -3.16
C ALA A 98 5.30 -23.91 -2.44
N GLN A 99 6.30 -24.75 -2.08
CA GLN A 99 6.12 -26.00 -1.37
C GLN A 99 6.75 -26.00 0.04
N ASN A 100 7.43 -24.90 0.39
CA ASN A 100 8.09 -24.75 1.68
C ASN A 100 8.12 -23.26 2.10
N PHE A 101 8.46 -23.02 3.36
CA PHE A 101 8.54 -21.68 3.94
C PHE A 101 9.52 -20.76 3.20
N SER A 102 10.70 -21.26 2.82
CA SER A 102 11.71 -20.47 2.12
C SER A 102 11.20 -19.97 0.77
N GLY A 103 10.47 -20.81 0.03
CA GLY A 103 9.82 -20.43 -1.23
C GLY A 103 8.77 -19.34 -1.02
N LEU A 104 7.94 -19.44 0.02
CA LEU A 104 6.98 -18.41 0.39
C LEU A 104 7.68 -17.08 0.73
N LEU A 105 8.76 -17.14 1.54
CA LEU A 105 9.49 -15.95 1.98
C LEU A 105 10.16 -15.21 0.82
N VAL A 106 10.89 -15.94 -0.05
CA VAL A 106 11.52 -15.34 -1.25
C VAL A 106 10.46 -14.73 -2.16
N SER A 107 9.36 -15.43 -2.37
CA SER A 107 8.24 -14.92 -3.17
C SER A 107 7.66 -13.62 -2.59
N ARG A 108 7.52 -13.52 -1.27
CA ARG A 108 7.04 -12.29 -0.58
C ARG A 108 8.00 -11.13 -0.77
N ILE A 109 9.32 -11.37 -0.71
CA ILE A 109 10.33 -10.34 -1.01
C ILE A 109 10.20 -9.86 -2.46
N LEU A 110 10.09 -10.77 -3.42
CA LEU A 110 9.93 -10.43 -4.84
C LEU A 110 8.63 -9.64 -5.10
N ILE A 111 7.51 -10.05 -4.49
CA ILE A 111 6.26 -9.31 -4.56
C ILE A 111 6.46 -7.89 -4.01
N GLY A 112 7.09 -7.76 -2.84
CA GLY A 112 7.37 -6.46 -2.22
C GLY A 112 8.18 -5.53 -3.11
N VAL A 113 9.29 -6.03 -3.69
CA VAL A 113 10.08 -5.32 -4.71
C VAL A 113 9.20 -4.90 -5.87
N GLY A 114 8.46 -5.84 -6.45
CA GLY A 114 7.70 -5.63 -7.67
C GLY A 114 6.55 -4.63 -7.55
N VAL A 115 5.91 -4.52 -6.39
CA VAL A 115 4.81 -3.56 -6.20
C VAL A 115 5.27 -2.20 -5.63
N SER A 116 6.55 -2.04 -5.29
CA SER A 116 7.08 -0.82 -4.68
C SER A 116 6.90 0.43 -5.55
N ALA A 117 6.88 0.28 -6.87
CA ALA A 117 6.69 1.38 -7.83
C ALA A 117 5.23 1.83 -7.97
N CYS A 118 4.24 1.02 -7.53
CA CYS A 118 2.83 1.25 -7.85
C CYS A 118 2.21 2.54 -7.27
N LEU A 119 2.81 3.15 -6.25
CA LEU A 119 2.40 4.45 -5.74
C LEU A 119 3.28 5.58 -6.28
N MET A 120 4.60 5.42 -6.26
CA MET A 120 5.54 6.49 -6.63
C MET A 120 5.51 6.82 -8.12
N ALA A 121 5.35 5.81 -8.98
CA ALA A 121 5.27 6.02 -10.42
C ALA A 121 4.08 6.91 -10.85
N PRO A 122 2.82 6.68 -10.35
CA PRO A 122 1.72 7.61 -10.58
C PRO A 122 2.00 9.03 -10.11
N LEU A 123 2.53 9.20 -8.88
CA LEU A 123 2.82 10.53 -8.33
C LEU A 123 3.82 11.31 -9.20
N THR A 124 4.86 10.63 -9.70
CA THR A 124 5.81 11.21 -10.64
C THR A 124 5.13 11.58 -11.97
N GLY A 125 4.27 10.71 -12.51
CA GLY A 125 3.55 10.97 -13.75
C GLY A 125 2.53 12.10 -13.62
N TYR A 126 1.77 12.16 -12.54
CA TYR A 126 0.76 13.19 -12.31
C TYR A 126 1.39 14.59 -12.22
N ARG A 127 2.59 14.70 -11.65
CA ARG A 127 3.33 15.99 -11.57
C ARG A 127 3.55 16.62 -12.94
N ILE A 128 3.67 15.81 -14.00
CA ILE A 128 3.96 16.29 -15.36
C ILE A 128 2.72 16.37 -16.24
N TRP A 129 1.83 15.39 -16.11
CA TRP A 129 0.72 15.21 -17.03
C TRP A 129 -0.61 15.81 -16.57
N PHE A 130 -0.74 16.14 -15.27
CA PHE A 130 -1.99 16.63 -14.70
C PHE A 130 -1.84 18.09 -14.26
N ALA A 131 -2.91 18.89 -14.41
CA ALA A 131 -2.98 20.19 -13.80
C ALA A 131 -2.92 20.10 -12.27
N GLU A 132 -2.38 21.11 -11.59
CA GLU A 132 -2.12 21.09 -10.15
C GLU A 132 -3.36 20.73 -9.32
N ASN A 133 -4.52 21.29 -9.66
CA ASN A 133 -5.79 20.97 -9.00
C ASN A 133 -6.25 19.52 -9.24
N GLN A 134 -5.84 18.90 -10.34
CA GLN A 134 -6.12 17.52 -10.65
C GLN A 134 -5.17 16.57 -9.94
N GLN A 135 -3.90 16.97 -9.74
CA GLN A 135 -2.91 16.17 -8.99
C GLN A 135 -3.36 15.89 -7.56
N GLN A 136 -3.81 16.92 -6.84
CA GLN A 136 -4.30 16.77 -5.46
C GLN A 136 -5.49 15.81 -5.39
N ARG A 137 -6.42 15.93 -6.34
CA ARG A 137 -7.58 15.04 -6.42
C ARG A 137 -7.19 13.60 -6.75
N ALA A 138 -6.29 13.41 -7.71
CA ALA A 138 -5.79 12.07 -8.08
C ALA A 138 -5.08 11.41 -6.89
N ASN A 139 -4.26 12.14 -6.14
CA ASN A 139 -3.57 11.63 -4.95
C ASN A 139 -4.57 11.19 -3.88
N SER A 140 -5.62 11.96 -3.61
CA SER A 140 -6.66 11.59 -2.65
C SER A 140 -7.42 10.33 -3.10
N TRP A 141 -7.75 10.23 -4.38
CA TRP A 141 -8.43 9.05 -4.92
C TRP A 141 -7.54 7.80 -4.91
N MET A 142 -6.22 7.94 -5.05
CA MET A 142 -5.29 6.81 -4.89
C MET A 142 -5.37 6.22 -3.48
N LEU A 143 -5.54 7.03 -2.43
CA LEU A 143 -5.74 6.52 -1.06
C LEU A 143 -7.06 5.73 -0.91
N MET A 144 -8.13 6.16 -1.58
CA MET A 144 -9.39 5.40 -1.63
C MET A 144 -9.19 4.04 -2.34
N ILE A 145 -8.45 4.03 -3.44
CA ILE A 145 -8.11 2.78 -4.16
C ILE A 145 -7.28 1.84 -3.27
N ALA A 146 -6.35 2.37 -2.47
CA ALA A 146 -5.62 1.58 -1.48
C ALA A 146 -6.58 0.86 -0.51
N SER A 147 -7.55 1.59 0.03
CA SER A 147 -8.56 1.03 0.94
C SER A 147 -9.40 -0.06 0.26
N LEU A 148 -9.75 0.09 -1.02
CA LEU A 148 -10.42 -0.96 -1.78
C LEU A 148 -9.54 -2.20 -1.96
N GLY A 149 -8.23 -2.04 -2.19
CA GLY A 149 -7.28 -3.14 -2.25
C GLY A 149 -7.20 -3.92 -0.93
N PHE A 150 -7.10 -3.21 0.19
CA PHE A 150 -7.12 -3.81 1.52
C PHE A 150 -8.46 -4.52 1.80
N LEU A 151 -9.58 -3.89 1.48
CA LEU A 151 -10.91 -4.47 1.63
C LEU A 151 -11.05 -5.78 0.86
N SER A 152 -10.59 -5.80 -0.39
CA SER A 152 -10.64 -6.98 -1.26
C SER A 152 -9.78 -8.13 -0.77
N SER A 153 -8.72 -7.86 0.01
CA SER A 153 -7.84 -8.88 0.60
C SER A 153 -8.44 -9.61 1.81
N THR A 154 -9.58 -9.19 2.30
CA THR A 154 -10.23 -9.71 3.53
C THR A 154 -11.37 -10.67 3.21
N LEU A 155 -12.60 -10.30 3.52
CA LEU A 155 -13.78 -11.16 3.33
C LEU A 155 -13.92 -11.72 1.90
N PRO A 156 -13.69 -10.95 0.81
CA PRO A 156 -13.78 -11.53 -0.54
C PRO A 156 -12.81 -12.70 -0.74
N ILE A 157 -11.55 -12.58 -0.29
CA ILE A 157 -10.57 -13.68 -0.38
C ILE A 157 -11.00 -14.85 0.49
N GLN A 158 -11.48 -14.59 1.71
CA GLN A 158 -11.95 -15.66 2.61
C GLN A 158 -13.11 -16.47 2.03
N LEU A 159 -14.02 -15.82 1.30
CA LEU A 159 -15.14 -16.48 0.62
C LEU A 159 -14.70 -17.32 -0.59
N LEU A 160 -13.62 -16.92 -1.27
CA LEU A 160 -13.08 -17.65 -2.41
C LEU A 160 -12.20 -18.85 -2.00
N LEU A 161 -11.62 -18.83 -0.79
CA LEU A 161 -10.70 -19.84 -0.31
C LEU A 161 -11.27 -21.28 -0.37
N PRO A 162 -12.50 -21.57 0.10
CA PRO A 162 -13.04 -22.94 0.09
C PRO A 162 -13.28 -23.48 -1.33
N ALA A 163 -13.57 -22.60 -2.30
CA ALA A 163 -13.89 -22.99 -3.67
C ALA A 163 -12.63 -23.21 -4.52
N PHE A 164 -11.64 -22.34 -4.37
CA PHE A 164 -10.48 -22.29 -5.28
C PHE A 164 -9.16 -22.68 -4.60
N GLY A 165 -9.06 -22.52 -3.27
CA GLY A 165 -7.80 -22.63 -2.56
C GLY A 165 -6.87 -21.43 -2.83
N TRP A 166 -5.90 -21.21 -1.93
CA TRP A 166 -5.03 -20.03 -1.99
C TRP A 166 -4.09 -20.00 -3.20
N ARG A 167 -3.68 -21.18 -3.72
CA ARG A 167 -2.80 -21.26 -4.91
C ARG A 167 -3.49 -20.72 -6.14
N TRP A 168 -4.72 -21.09 -6.41
CA TRP A 168 -5.49 -20.60 -7.55
C TRP A 168 -5.87 -19.13 -7.40
N ILE A 169 -6.11 -18.65 -6.18
CA ILE A 169 -6.31 -17.22 -5.92
C ILE A 169 -5.07 -16.42 -6.32
N PHE A 170 -3.86 -16.87 -5.93
CA PHE A 170 -2.62 -16.24 -6.37
C PHE A 170 -2.40 -16.34 -7.88
N GLY A 171 -2.78 -17.44 -8.50
CA GLY A 171 -2.81 -17.57 -9.97
C GLY A 171 -3.69 -16.53 -10.64
N GLY A 172 -4.89 -16.31 -10.10
CA GLY A 172 -5.81 -15.25 -10.56
C GLY A 172 -5.23 -13.85 -10.37
N ILE A 173 -4.60 -13.57 -9.23
CA ILE A 173 -3.93 -12.29 -8.98
C ILE A 173 -2.76 -12.10 -9.96
N ALA A 174 -1.98 -13.15 -10.25
CA ALA A 174 -0.91 -13.08 -11.24
C ALA A 174 -1.45 -12.72 -12.64
N ALA A 175 -2.57 -13.30 -13.06
CA ALA A 175 -3.24 -12.93 -14.30
C ALA A 175 -3.68 -11.45 -14.31
N LEU A 176 -4.22 -10.94 -13.19
CA LEU A 176 -4.58 -9.52 -13.05
C LEU A 176 -3.35 -8.60 -13.12
N ILE A 177 -2.20 -9.04 -12.60
CA ILE A 177 -0.94 -8.28 -12.72
C ILE A 177 -0.50 -8.23 -14.19
N LEU A 178 -0.59 -9.30 -14.95
CA LEU A 178 -0.30 -9.29 -16.39
C LEU A 178 -1.21 -8.32 -17.16
N ILE A 179 -2.50 -8.33 -16.85
CA ILE A 179 -3.46 -7.35 -17.41
C ILE A 179 -3.02 -5.93 -17.06
N SER A 180 -2.63 -5.68 -15.80
CA SER A 180 -2.13 -4.38 -15.36
C SER A 180 -0.89 -3.95 -16.15
N ILE A 181 0.09 -4.84 -16.36
CA ILE A 181 1.27 -4.57 -17.19
C ILE A 181 0.87 -4.18 -18.61
N PHE A 182 -0.02 -4.95 -19.22
CA PHE A 182 -0.51 -4.65 -20.58
C PHE A 182 -1.18 -3.26 -20.64
N LEU A 183 -2.06 -2.96 -19.70
CA LEU A 183 -2.72 -1.64 -19.62
C LEU A 183 -1.69 -0.52 -19.41
N MET A 184 -0.68 -0.72 -18.56
CA MET A 184 0.41 0.25 -18.37
C MET A 184 1.16 0.52 -19.68
N LEU A 185 1.52 -0.53 -20.40
CA LEU A 185 2.24 -0.41 -21.68
C LEU A 185 1.38 0.22 -22.77
N ALA A 186 0.08 -0.04 -22.81
CA ALA A 186 -0.82 0.47 -23.81
C ALA A 186 -1.18 1.96 -23.61
N PHE A 187 -1.55 2.34 -22.38
CA PHE A 187 -2.23 3.61 -22.12
C PHE A 187 -1.38 4.68 -21.44
N ILE A 188 -0.28 4.34 -20.77
CA ILE A 188 0.57 5.35 -20.13
C ILE A 188 1.42 6.05 -21.21
N PRO A 189 1.48 7.40 -21.22
CA PRO A 189 2.29 8.17 -22.17
C PRO A 189 3.77 7.83 -22.07
N LYS A 190 4.49 8.07 -23.17
CA LYS A 190 5.95 7.97 -23.17
C LYS A 190 6.53 9.09 -22.31
N TRP A 191 7.65 8.76 -21.64
CA TRP A 191 8.40 9.72 -20.82
C TRP A 191 9.27 10.61 -21.70
N ASP A 192 9.18 11.91 -21.52
CA ASP A 192 10.00 12.90 -22.22
C ASP A 192 11.06 13.45 -21.25
N HIS A 193 12.33 13.10 -21.48
CA HIS A 193 13.44 13.49 -20.61
C HIS A 193 13.71 14.99 -20.62
N GLN A 194 13.58 15.66 -21.79
CA GLN A 194 13.93 17.07 -21.90
C GLN A 194 13.03 17.97 -21.04
N LYS A 195 11.78 17.56 -20.84
CA LYS A 195 10.83 18.27 -19.97
C LYS A 195 11.09 18.09 -18.48
N ASN A 196 11.61 16.95 -18.06
CA ASN A 196 11.90 16.70 -16.65
C ASN A 196 13.12 17.52 -16.20
N GLU A 197 14.15 17.65 -17.01
CA GLU A 197 15.33 18.46 -16.71
C GLU A 197 15.01 19.95 -16.58
N SER A 198 14.04 20.47 -17.33
CA SER A 198 13.62 21.87 -17.22
C SER A 198 12.84 22.17 -15.93
N LEU A 199 12.14 21.19 -15.37
CA LEU A 199 11.46 21.30 -14.07
C LEU A 199 12.44 21.13 -12.90
N ASP A 200 13.42 20.24 -13.04
CA ASP A 200 14.45 19.96 -12.02
C ASP A 200 15.47 21.11 -11.89
N ASN A 201 15.77 21.81 -12.97
CA ASN A 201 16.66 22.97 -12.93
C ASN A 201 16.05 24.19 -12.21
N GLN A 202 14.74 24.20 -11.97
CA GLN A 202 14.05 25.24 -11.17
C GLN A 202 13.97 24.88 -9.67
N THR A 203 14.14 23.60 -9.30
CA THR A 203 14.22 23.17 -7.92
C THR A 203 15.70 22.97 -7.57
N SER A 204 16.19 23.65 -6.54
CA SER A 204 17.57 23.53 -6.06
C SER A 204 17.94 22.04 -5.92
N LYS A 205 19.10 21.63 -6.46
CA LYS A 205 19.66 20.28 -6.33
C LYS A 205 19.96 19.98 -4.86
N GLY A 206 18.93 19.67 -4.07
CA GLY A 206 19.08 19.23 -2.69
C GLY A 206 19.72 17.83 -2.66
N SER A 207 20.73 17.65 -1.85
CA SER A 207 21.34 16.34 -1.60
C SER A 207 20.47 15.52 -0.63
N LEU A 208 20.47 14.19 -0.76
CA LEU A 208 19.91 13.29 0.27
C LEU A 208 20.51 13.59 1.66
N ALA A 209 21.79 14.00 1.72
CA ALA A 209 22.44 14.40 2.96
C ALA A 209 21.76 15.62 3.62
N ASP A 210 21.17 16.53 2.86
CA ASP A 210 20.49 17.71 3.40
C ASP A 210 19.17 17.34 4.08
N VAL A 211 18.48 16.30 3.55
CA VAL A 211 17.27 15.74 4.17
C VAL A 211 17.62 15.13 5.54
N TRP A 212 18.70 14.35 5.63
CA TRP A 212 19.17 13.74 6.88
C TRP A 212 19.73 14.74 7.90
N LYS A 213 20.09 15.95 7.48
CA LYS A 213 20.49 17.06 8.38
C LYS A 213 19.29 17.91 8.84
N ASN A 214 18.14 17.76 8.23
CA ASN A 214 16.97 18.56 8.56
C ASN A 214 16.37 18.11 9.91
N LYS A 215 16.43 18.99 10.92
CA LYS A 215 15.95 18.72 12.28
C LYS A 215 14.45 18.35 12.32
N PHE A 216 13.62 19.00 11.48
CA PHE A 216 12.20 18.68 11.40
C PHE A 216 11.99 17.26 10.88
N PHE A 217 12.69 16.88 9.80
CA PHE A 217 12.64 15.52 9.24
C PHE A 217 12.99 14.47 10.30
N ILE A 218 14.12 14.65 10.99
CA ILE A 218 14.58 13.73 12.06
C ILE A 218 13.55 13.62 13.18
N SER A 219 12.92 14.73 13.58
CA SER A 219 11.90 14.72 14.65
C SER A 219 10.61 13.97 14.29
N VAL A 220 10.29 13.85 13.00
CA VAL A 220 9.07 13.17 12.52
C VAL A 220 9.31 11.66 12.25
N ILE A 221 10.57 11.23 12.08
CA ILE A 221 10.91 9.82 11.84
C ILE A 221 10.31 8.87 12.90
N PRO A 222 10.48 9.09 14.22
CA PRO A 222 9.93 8.17 15.22
C PRO A 222 8.40 8.05 15.13
N MET A 223 7.71 9.17 14.88
CA MET A 223 6.26 9.17 14.69
C MET A 223 5.84 8.32 13.49
N GLY A 224 6.52 8.48 12.35
CA GLY A 224 6.27 7.68 11.15
C GLY A 224 6.54 6.20 11.39
N LEU A 225 7.65 5.87 12.05
CA LEU A 225 8.05 4.49 12.33
C LEU A 225 7.03 3.78 13.25
N PHE A 226 6.73 4.36 14.39
CA PHE A 226 5.88 3.69 15.39
C PHE A 226 4.39 3.76 15.06
N ASN A 227 3.90 4.89 14.56
CA ASN A 227 2.47 5.02 14.28
C ASN A 227 2.10 4.32 12.96
N TYR A 228 2.76 4.68 11.85
CA TYR A 228 2.44 4.07 10.56
C TYR A 228 2.92 2.62 10.48
N GLY A 229 4.11 2.31 10.98
CA GLY A 229 4.64 0.94 11.03
C GLY A 229 3.77 0.03 11.90
N GLY A 230 3.35 0.50 13.08
CA GLY A 230 2.44 -0.23 13.96
C GLY A 230 1.07 -0.48 13.33
N LEU A 231 0.48 0.56 12.71
CA LEU A 231 -0.78 0.42 11.97
C LEU A 231 -0.67 -0.64 10.87
N MET A 232 0.39 -0.58 10.07
CA MET A 232 0.61 -1.53 8.98
C MET A 232 0.81 -2.96 9.52
N ALA A 233 1.61 -3.15 10.58
CA ALA A 233 1.83 -4.46 11.18
C ALA A 233 0.52 -5.07 11.70
N ILE A 234 -0.31 -4.30 12.38
CA ILE A 234 -1.61 -4.75 12.88
C ILE A 234 -2.52 -5.10 11.71
N GLN A 235 -2.74 -4.16 10.78
CA GLN A 235 -3.70 -4.30 9.70
C GLN A 235 -3.35 -5.41 8.70
N THR A 236 -2.06 -5.55 8.37
CA THR A 236 -1.65 -6.46 7.29
C THR A 236 -1.26 -7.86 7.77
N LEU A 237 -1.12 -8.06 9.09
CA LEU A 237 -0.73 -9.36 9.64
C LEU A 237 -1.43 -9.69 10.96
N TRP A 238 -1.22 -8.89 12.02
CA TRP A 238 -1.51 -9.35 13.38
C TRP A 238 -2.99 -9.32 13.78
N ALA A 239 -3.82 -8.46 13.17
CA ALA A 239 -5.24 -8.37 13.54
C ALA A 239 -5.98 -9.69 13.27
N GLY A 240 -5.72 -10.38 12.16
CA GLY A 240 -6.33 -11.67 11.85
C GLY A 240 -5.98 -12.76 12.87
N PRO A 241 -4.70 -13.09 13.07
CA PRO A 241 -4.28 -14.06 14.09
C PRO A 241 -4.72 -13.71 15.50
N TRP A 242 -4.76 -12.43 15.88
CA TRP A 242 -5.25 -12.00 17.19
C TRP A 242 -6.74 -12.32 17.37
N MET A 243 -7.57 -12.00 16.38
CA MET A 243 -9.01 -12.32 16.41
C MET A 243 -9.26 -13.82 16.56
N VAL A 244 -8.49 -14.65 15.85
CA VAL A 244 -8.67 -16.11 15.91
C VAL A 244 -8.12 -16.70 17.21
N ARG A 245 -6.89 -16.36 17.60
CA ARG A 245 -6.20 -17.04 18.71
C ARG A 245 -6.52 -16.45 20.09
N VAL A 246 -6.78 -15.15 20.17
CA VAL A 246 -7.01 -14.44 21.44
C VAL A 246 -8.50 -14.17 21.65
N ALA A 247 -9.20 -13.65 20.63
CA ALA A 247 -10.63 -13.39 20.72
C ALA A 247 -11.53 -14.62 20.48
N GLY A 248 -10.96 -15.73 19.97
CA GLY A 248 -11.69 -16.99 19.76
C GLY A 248 -12.61 -17.00 18.55
N TYR A 249 -12.38 -16.10 17.59
CA TYR A 249 -13.22 -15.98 16.40
C TYR A 249 -12.91 -17.08 15.37
N THR A 250 -13.91 -17.45 14.61
CA THR A 250 -13.74 -18.27 13.41
C THR A 250 -12.99 -17.50 12.32
N PRO A 251 -12.36 -18.18 11.36
CA PRO A 251 -11.68 -17.50 10.24
C PRO A 251 -12.58 -16.53 9.48
N ILE A 252 -13.88 -16.86 9.31
CA ILE A 252 -14.83 -15.98 8.61
C ILE A 252 -15.18 -14.75 9.46
N GLU A 253 -15.35 -14.89 10.75
CA GLU A 253 -15.58 -13.75 11.66
C GLU A 253 -14.35 -12.83 11.72
N SER A 254 -13.15 -13.41 11.75
CA SER A 254 -11.90 -12.65 11.66
C SER A 254 -11.79 -11.86 10.35
N ALA A 255 -12.10 -12.50 9.22
CA ALA A 255 -12.09 -11.83 7.92
C ALA A 255 -13.15 -10.72 7.83
N THR A 256 -14.32 -10.94 8.44
CA THR A 256 -15.39 -9.93 8.57
C THR A 256 -14.95 -8.75 9.44
N GLY A 257 -14.24 -9.01 10.54
CA GLY A 257 -13.65 -7.98 11.38
C GLY A 257 -12.63 -7.13 10.62
N LEU A 258 -11.71 -7.77 9.90
CA LEU A 258 -10.75 -7.08 9.03
C LEU A 258 -11.46 -6.25 7.94
N PHE A 259 -12.54 -6.76 7.38
CA PHE A 259 -13.36 -6.05 6.40
C PHE A 259 -13.94 -4.76 7.00
N TRP A 260 -14.53 -4.82 8.20
CA TRP A 260 -15.08 -3.65 8.89
C TRP A 260 -14.02 -2.62 9.28
N ILE A 261 -12.82 -3.06 9.71
CA ILE A 261 -11.67 -2.18 9.95
C ILE A 261 -11.35 -1.37 8.68
N ASN A 262 -11.31 -2.03 7.53
CA ASN A 262 -11.00 -1.36 6.25
C ASN A 262 -12.14 -0.44 5.77
N ILE A 263 -13.41 -0.81 5.98
CA ILE A 263 -14.57 0.08 5.71
C ILE A 263 -14.48 1.33 6.59
N THR A 264 -14.23 1.16 7.88
CA THR A 264 -14.10 2.29 8.80
C THR A 264 -12.94 3.22 8.40
N MET A 265 -11.80 2.65 7.98
CA MET A 265 -10.69 3.43 7.42
C MET A 265 -11.10 4.21 6.16
N LEU A 266 -11.79 3.56 5.22
CA LEU A 266 -12.28 4.21 4.00
C LEU A 266 -13.19 5.40 4.32
N ILE A 267 -14.16 5.20 5.21
CA ILE A 267 -15.07 6.25 5.66
C ILE A 267 -14.30 7.36 6.37
N SER A 268 -13.36 7.00 7.25
CA SER A 268 -12.53 7.96 7.98
C SER A 268 -11.69 8.83 7.05
N PHE A 269 -11.06 8.25 6.02
CA PHE A 269 -10.31 9.01 5.01
C PHE A 269 -11.20 9.95 4.21
N PHE A 270 -12.40 9.50 3.84
CA PHE A 270 -13.38 10.34 3.15
C PHE A 270 -13.83 11.51 4.02
N LEU A 271 -14.23 11.25 5.26
CA LEU A 271 -14.65 12.27 6.21
C LEU A 271 -13.51 13.24 6.52
N TRP A 272 -12.30 12.73 6.70
CA TRP A 272 -11.12 13.55 6.94
C TRP A 272 -10.84 14.49 5.77
N GLY A 273 -10.86 13.98 4.54
CA GLY A 273 -10.70 14.81 3.34
C GLY A 273 -11.77 15.90 3.21
N TYR A 274 -12.99 15.64 3.67
CA TYR A 274 -14.09 16.60 3.64
C TYR A 274 -14.03 17.64 4.79
N PHE A 275 -13.70 17.20 6.01
CA PHE A 275 -13.71 18.07 7.19
C PHE A 275 -12.38 18.82 7.42
N LEU A 276 -11.25 18.27 7.00
CA LEU A 276 -9.94 18.88 7.24
C LEU A 276 -9.84 20.35 6.75
N PRO A 277 -10.29 20.72 5.54
CA PRO A 277 -10.28 22.13 5.12
C PRO A 277 -11.13 23.03 6.02
N LYS A 278 -12.27 22.53 6.52
CA LYS A 278 -13.14 23.29 7.43
C LYS A 278 -12.50 23.49 8.79
N ILE A 279 -11.83 22.45 9.31
CA ILE A 279 -11.12 22.48 10.60
C ILE A 279 -9.92 23.43 10.53
N THR A 280 -9.18 23.42 9.42
CA THR A 280 -8.06 24.36 9.22
C THR A 280 -8.54 25.81 9.10
N ASN A 281 -9.67 26.06 8.47
CA ASN A 281 -10.30 27.40 8.42
C ASN A 281 -10.76 27.91 9.81
N LEU A 282 -11.02 27.00 10.76
CA LEU A 282 -11.32 27.33 12.16
C LEU A 282 -10.04 27.60 12.99
N GLY A 283 -8.85 27.65 12.37
CA GLY A 283 -7.59 27.97 13.05
C GLY A 283 -6.86 26.75 13.68
N PHE A 284 -7.33 25.53 13.41
CA PHE A 284 -6.62 24.31 13.81
C PHE A 284 -5.55 23.96 12.78
N SER A 285 -4.28 24.11 13.13
CA SER A 285 -3.18 23.64 12.27
C SER A 285 -3.08 22.11 12.28
N ALA A 286 -2.58 21.51 11.20
CA ALA A 286 -2.34 20.06 11.11
C ALA A 286 -1.50 19.53 12.28
N LEU A 287 -0.55 20.34 12.78
CA LEU A 287 0.27 19.98 13.93
C LEU A 287 -0.52 19.93 15.24
N LYS A 288 -1.49 20.83 15.46
CA LYS A 288 -2.37 20.79 16.63
C LYS A 288 -3.26 19.54 16.61
N ILE A 289 -3.79 19.19 15.43
CA ILE A 289 -4.63 18.00 15.27
C ILE A 289 -3.82 16.73 15.55
N LEU A 290 -2.58 16.65 15.05
CA LEU A 290 -1.67 15.54 15.35
C LEU A 290 -1.35 15.44 16.84
N LYS A 291 -1.02 16.55 17.50
CA LYS A 291 -0.71 16.58 18.94
C LYS A 291 -1.87 16.11 19.81
N LEU A 292 -3.11 16.35 19.41
CA LEU A 292 -4.31 15.90 20.14
C LEU A 292 -4.70 14.45 19.75
N GLY A 293 -4.61 14.08 18.48
CA GLY A 293 -5.05 12.78 18.00
C GLY A 293 -4.12 11.63 18.39
N LEU A 294 -2.80 11.85 18.38
CA LEU A 294 -1.81 10.81 18.71
C LEU A 294 -2.00 10.23 20.13
N PRO A 295 -2.11 11.03 21.21
CA PRO A 295 -2.35 10.48 22.55
C PRO A 295 -3.65 9.69 22.64
N VAL A 296 -4.71 10.13 21.96
CA VAL A 296 -5.99 9.41 21.90
C VAL A 296 -5.84 8.06 21.23
N SER A 297 -5.12 8.01 20.11
CA SER A 297 -4.81 6.76 19.41
C SER A 297 -4.04 5.77 20.30
N PHE A 298 -3.00 6.23 21.00
CA PHE A 298 -2.25 5.38 21.94
C PHE A 298 -3.09 4.89 23.12
N LEU A 299 -3.97 5.75 23.67
CA LEU A 299 -4.88 5.36 24.75
C LEU A 299 -5.86 4.26 24.28
N ILE A 300 -6.43 4.38 23.10
CA ILE A 300 -7.31 3.35 22.52
C ILE A 300 -6.54 2.03 22.33
N MET A 301 -5.32 2.08 21.77
CA MET A 301 -4.48 0.89 21.63
C MET A 301 -4.17 0.25 22.99
N LEU A 302 -3.84 1.04 24.01
CA LEU A 302 -3.59 0.56 25.36
C LEU A 302 -4.84 -0.12 25.94
N MET A 303 -6.02 0.49 25.76
CA MET A 303 -7.30 -0.10 26.19
C MET A 303 -7.56 -1.45 25.54
N ILE A 304 -7.30 -1.61 24.22
CA ILE A 304 -7.43 -2.89 23.51
C ILE A 304 -6.50 -3.94 24.12
N ILE A 305 -5.25 -3.58 24.42
CA ILE A 305 -4.28 -4.50 25.04
C ILE A 305 -4.74 -4.92 26.45
N ILE A 306 -5.22 -3.99 27.27
CA ILE A 306 -5.65 -4.27 28.65
C ILE A 306 -6.93 -5.12 28.68
N LEU A 307 -7.87 -4.83 27.82
CA LEU A 307 -9.12 -5.58 27.73
C LEU A 307 -8.93 -6.98 27.12
N GLY A 308 -7.93 -7.15 26.28
CA GLY A 308 -7.62 -8.43 25.64
C GLY A 308 -8.85 -9.03 24.95
N SER A 309 -9.18 -10.31 25.27
CA SER A 309 -10.34 -11.00 24.71
C SER A 309 -11.71 -10.37 25.06
N LYS A 310 -11.77 -9.53 26.12
CA LYS A 310 -12.99 -8.81 26.51
C LYS A 310 -13.27 -7.58 25.63
N ALA A 311 -12.29 -7.11 24.86
CA ALA A 311 -12.46 -5.93 24.02
C ALA A 311 -13.52 -6.14 22.92
N GLY A 312 -13.77 -7.41 22.54
CA GLY A 312 -14.57 -7.71 21.35
C GLY A 312 -13.85 -7.27 20.07
N ALA A 313 -14.36 -7.68 18.91
CA ALA A 313 -13.84 -7.17 17.62
C ALA A 313 -14.73 -6.04 17.06
N PHE A 314 -15.86 -5.77 17.68
CA PHE A 314 -16.85 -4.79 17.22
C PHE A 314 -17.34 -3.93 18.38
#